data_c9f7c8e4a5237c313030279e754a6329
#
_entry.id   c9f7c8e4a5237c313030279e754a6329
#
_cell.length_a   1.000
_cell.length_b   1.000
_cell.length_c   1.000
_cell.angle_alpha   90.00
_cell.angle_beta   90.00
_cell.angle_gamma   90.00
#
_symmetry.space_group_name_H-M   'P 1'
#
loop_
_entity.id
_entity.type
_entity.pdbx_description
1 polymer ?
#
loop_
_entity_poly.entity_id
_entity_poly.type
_entity_poly.pdbx_seq_one_letter_code
_entity_poly.pdbx_strand_id
1 'polypeptide(L)'
;MTSPKPSRSEQREAARNKARELREQSAKKEKRNKLVIQISVVLVALGIVGGVAGVIAIEAANRADAPVVNEVPNNLTELGGIKIGVGLQAFTDTKTPTADAAGDVPEIVVYVDYQCPICQAFDVPNTAQIRSWVDTGAATVEIRPISFLDRASLNQYSSRVANAAFCVANFEPDAFYDFHETMMFNQTSEGGDGHDDNALFAFAEEAGAGT
;
A
#
# COMPACT_ATOMS: atom_id res chain seq x y z
N MET A 1 -27.36 44.30 71.37
CA MET A 1 -26.70 45.28 70.49
C MET A 1 -27.08 44.93 69.07
N THR A 2 -28.06 45.63 68.48
CA THR A 2 -28.50 45.44 67.09
C THR A 2 -27.64 46.31 66.21
N SER A 3 -26.87 45.70 65.29
CA SER A 3 -26.12 46.43 64.27
C SER A 3 -27.06 47.26 63.39
N PRO A 4 -26.74 48.51 63.11
CA PRO A 4 -27.61 49.38 62.30
C PRO A 4 -27.73 48.79 60.88
N LYS A 5 -28.94 48.76 60.33
CA LYS A 5 -29.23 48.29 58.98
C LYS A 5 -28.64 49.29 58.00
N PRO A 6 -27.80 48.82 57.02
CA PRO A 6 -27.13 49.74 56.10
C PRO A 6 -28.11 50.57 55.27
N SER A 7 -27.77 51.83 55.01
CA SER A 7 -28.61 52.76 54.23
C SER A 7 -28.74 52.29 52.75
N ARG A 8 -29.80 52.73 52.07
CA ARG A 8 -30.03 52.40 50.65
C ARG A 8 -28.88 52.82 49.73
N SER A 9 -28.16 53.89 50.07
CA SER A 9 -26.97 54.34 49.35
C SER A 9 -25.81 53.40 49.52
N GLU A 10 -25.49 52.95 50.75
CA GLU A 10 -24.45 51.98 51.07
C GLU A 10 -24.71 50.65 50.40
N GLN A 11 -25.96 50.18 50.36
CA GLN A 11 -26.34 48.93 49.68
C GLN A 11 -26.12 49.03 48.15
N ARG A 12 -26.41 50.17 47.55
CA ARG A 12 -26.16 50.40 46.12
C ARG A 12 -24.69 50.51 45.78
N GLU A 13 -23.91 51.09 46.67
CA GLU A 13 -22.45 51.21 46.50
C GLU A 13 -21.75 49.82 46.66
N ALA A 14 -22.11 49.06 47.67
CA ALA A 14 -21.65 47.70 47.84
C ALA A 14 -22.02 46.80 46.62
N ALA A 15 -23.24 46.94 46.10
CA ALA A 15 -23.68 46.19 44.92
C ALA A 15 -22.87 46.60 43.65
N ARG A 16 -22.54 47.90 43.46
CA ARG A 16 -21.71 48.37 42.38
C ARG A 16 -20.26 47.85 42.46
N ASN A 17 -19.69 47.90 43.66
CA ASN A 17 -18.34 47.40 43.91
C ASN A 17 -18.24 45.89 43.64
N LYS A 18 -19.20 45.12 44.14
CA LYS A 18 -19.29 43.68 43.88
C LYS A 18 -19.44 43.35 42.40
N ALA A 19 -20.28 44.12 41.68
CA ALA A 19 -20.43 43.96 40.22
C ALA A 19 -19.15 44.29 39.44
N ARG A 20 -18.38 45.31 39.91
CA ARG A 20 -17.11 45.65 39.33
C ARG A 20 -16.07 44.59 39.55
N GLU A 21 -15.93 44.03 40.77
CA GLU A 21 -15.04 42.93 41.08
C GLU A 21 -15.36 41.67 40.24
N LEU A 22 -16.62 41.31 40.11
CA LEU A 22 -17.06 40.18 39.28
C LEU A 22 -16.71 40.37 37.82
N ARG A 23 -16.87 41.58 37.27
CA ARG A 23 -16.45 41.89 35.91
C ARG A 23 -14.95 41.80 35.72
N GLU A 24 -14.13 42.27 36.65
CA GLU A 24 -12.69 42.20 36.59
C GLU A 24 -12.23 40.72 36.71
N GLN A 25 -12.85 39.93 37.56
CA GLN A 25 -12.56 38.51 37.67
C GLN A 25 -12.94 37.73 36.41
N SER A 26 -14.11 38.01 35.82
CA SER A 26 -14.52 37.38 34.57
C SER A 26 -13.62 37.74 33.42
N ALA A 27 -13.23 39.01 33.29
CA ALA A 27 -12.29 39.47 32.27
C ALA A 27 -10.90 38.80 32.39
N LYS A 28 -10.40 38.63 33.63
CA LYS A 28 -9.16 37.90 33.87
C LYS A 28 -9.27 36.40 33.51
N LYS A 29 -10.40 35.78 33.87
CA LYS A 29 -10.69 34.38 33.49
C LYS A 29 -10.79 34.19 31.98
N GLU A 30 -11.49 35.09 31.28
CA GLU A 30 -11.60 35.04 29.82
C GLU A 30 -10.24 35.16 29.12
N LYS A 31 -9.40 36.10 29.54
CA LYS A 31 -8.05 36.27 28.99
C LYS A 31 -7.22 35.01 29.19
N ARG A 32 -7.27 34.45 30.41
CA ARG A 32 -6.56 33.19 30.72
C ARG A 32 -7.10 32.01 29.90
N ASN A 33 -8.40 31.86 29.77
CA ASN A 33 -8.99 30.80 28.98
C ASN A 33 -8.65 30.91 27.48
N LYS A 34 -8.70 32.14 26.93
CA LYS A 34 -8.27 32.36 25.54
C LYS A 34 -6.80 31.98 25.33
N LEU A 35 -5.93 32.36 26.25
CA LEU A 35 -4.52 31.98 26.18
C LEU A 35 -4.31 30.46 26.27
N VAL A 36 -4.98 29.79 27.19
CA VAL A 36 -4.92 28.33 27.34
C VAL A 36 -5.42 27.63 26.07
N ILE A 37 -6.54 28.06 25.52
CA ILE A 37 -7.08 27.50 24.26
C ILE A 37 -6.09 27.72 23.10
N GLN A 38 -5.51 28.91 22.98
CA GLN A 38 -4.52 29.18 21.92
C GLN A 38 -3.28 28.30 22.06
N ILE A 39 -2.74 28.15 23.26
CA ILE A 39 -1.60 27.25 23.51
C ILE A 39 -1.96 25.79 23.20
N SER A 40 -3.13 25.34 23.62
CA SER A 40 -3.57 23.95 23.36
C SER A 40 -3.71 23.68 21.87
N VAL A 41 -4.28 24.60 21.10
CA VAL A 41 -4.42 24.46 19.64
C VAL A 41 -3.05 24.41 18.97
N VAL A 42 -2.11 25.25 19.38
CA VAL A 42 -0.74 25.23 18.84
C VAL A 42 -0.02 23.93 19.15
N LEU A 43 -0.16 23.42 20.38
CA LEU A 43 0.48 22.17 20.77
C LEU A 43 -0.09 20.97 20.01
N VAL A 44 -1.41 20.93 19.80
CA VAL A 44 -2.06 19.89 18.99
C VAL A 44 -1.59 19.96 17.53
N ALA A 45 -1.55 21.16 16.96
CA ALA A 45 -1.06 21.36 15.59
C ALA A 45 0.41 20.91 15.42
N LEU A 46 1.28 21.28 16.39
CA LEU A 46 2.68 20.82 16.38
C LEU A 46 2.81 19.31 16.57
N GLY A 47 1.95 18.70 17.40
CA GLY A 47 1.90 17.24 17.57
C GLY A 47 1.52 16.52 16.28
N ILE A 48 0.53 17.02 15.54
CA ILE A 48 0.11 16.44 14.26
C ILE A 48 1.24 16.59 13.22
N VAL A 49 1.80 17.79 13.07
CA VAL A 49 2.88 18.04 12.11
C VAL A 49 4.12 17.21 12.45
N GLY A 50 4.50 17.14 13.73
CA GLY A 50 5.63 16.33 14.18
C GLY A 50 5.41 14.84 14.01
N GLY A 51 4.17 14.35 14.25
CA GLY A 51 3.78 12.97 14.02
C GLY A 51 3.85 12.56 12.55
N VAL A 52 3.27 13.38 11.67
CA VAL A 52 3.31 13.14 10.22
C VAL A 52 4.75 13.20 9.69
N ALA A 53 5.54 14.19 10.10
CA ALA A 53 6.94 14.28 9.70
C ALA A 53 7.76 13.08 10.21
N GLY A 54 7.48 12.60 11.42
CA GLY A 54 8.11 11.40 11.98
C GLY A 54 7.81 10.14 11.17
N VAL A 55 6.55 9.91 10.81
CA VAL A 55 6.15 8.77 9.96
C VAL A 55 6.84 8.85 8.59
N ILE A 56 6.82 10.02 7.94
CA ILE A 56 7.48 10.20 6.64
C ILE A 56 9.00 9.95 6.74
N ALA A 57 9.64 10.40 7.82
CA ALA A 57 11.07 10.19 8.01
C ALA A 57 11.43 8.72 8.25
N ILE A 58 10.62 7.98 9.03
CA ILE A 58 10.81 6.54 9.25
C ILE A 58 10.61 5.78 7.94
N GLU A 59 9.56 6.10 7.19
CA GLU A 59 9.30 5.50 5.89
C GLU A 59 10.44 5.77 4.88
N ALA A 60 10.94 7.01 4.83
CA ALA A 60 12.07 7.38 3.99
C ALA A 60 13.37 6.67 4.39
N ALA A 61 13.61 6.48 5.70
CA ALA A 61 14.76 5.73 6.20
C ALA A 61 14.66 4.24 5.82
N ASN A 62 13.49 3.62 6.00
CA ASN A 62 13.26 2.24 5.63
C ASN A 62 13.42 1.99 4.12
N ARG A 63 13.06 2.98 3.29
CA ARG A 63 13.29 2.91 1.83
C ARG A 63 14.76 3.08 1.45
N ALA A 64 15.51 3.88 2.18
CA ALA A 64 16.93 4.09 1.91
C ALA A 64 17.78 2.84 2.19
N ASP A 65 17.35 1.98 3.11
CA ASP A 65 18.02 0.75 3.50
C ASP A 65 17.59 -0.47 2.67
N ALA A 66 16.54 -0.34 1.85
CA ALA A 66 16.14 -1.41 0.94
C ALA A 66 17.22 -1.57 -0.15
N PRO A 67 17.75 -2.78 -0.38
CA PRO A 67 18.70 -3.01 -1.46
C PRO A 67 18.01 -2.68 -2.79
N VAL A 68 18.49 -1.63 -3.46
CA VAL A 68 18.03 -1.31 -4.82
C VAL A 68 18.68 -2.32 -5.74
N VAL A 69 18.00 -3.40 -6.04
CA VAL A 69 18.39 -4.32 -7.10
C VAL A 69 18.03 -3.61 -8.42
N ASN A 70 19.02 -3.02 -9.07
CA ASN A 70 18.86 -2.40 -10.39
C ASN A 70 18.95 -3.43 -11.53
N GLU A 71 18.72 -4.70 -11.22
CA GLU A 71 18.73 -5.74 -12.22
C GLU A 71 17.35 -5.85 -12.85
N VAL A 72 17.26 -5.52 -14.11
CA VAL A 72 16.09 -5.82 -14.94
C VAL A 72 16.14 -7.30 -15.27
N PRO A 73 15.05 -8.07 -15.07
CA PRO A 73 15.03 -9.48 -15.48
C PRO A 73 15.45 -9.67 -16.94
N ASN A 74 16.29 -10.65 -17.20
CA ASN A 74 16.86 -10.90 -18.52
C ASN A 74 15.84 -11.45 -19.54
N ASN A 75 14.64 -11.81 -19.07
CA ASN A 75 13.57 -12.43 -19.85
C ASN A 75 12.34 -11.52 -20.02
N LEU A 76 12.47 -10.22 -19.79
CA LEU A 76 11.39 -9.27 -20.05
C LEU A 76 11.24 -9.01 -21.56
N THR A 77 9.97 -8.95 -21.99
CA THR A 77 9.63 -8.39 -23.30
C THR A 77 9.93 -6.89 -23.37
N GLU A 78 9.93 -6.31 -24.56
CA GLU A 78 10.14 -4.85 -24.73
C GLU A 78 9.14 -3.99 -23.93
N LEU A 79 7.98 -4.53 -23.62
CA LEU A 79 6.93 -3.85 -22.86
C LEU A 79 6.87 -4.26 -21.38
N GLY A 80 7.90 -4.95 -20.90
CA GLY A 80 8.07 -5.28 -19.48
C GLY A 80 7.23 -6.45 -18.99
N GLY A 81 6.80 -7.34 -19.87
CA GLY A 81 6.09 -8.57 -19.54
C GLY A 81 6.99 -9.79 -19.51
N ILE A 82 6.51 -10.87 -18.96
CA ILE A 82 7.13 -12.19 -19.03
C ILE A 82 6.26 -13.06 -19.93
N LYS A 83 6.82 -13.53 -21.03
CA LYS A 83 6.12 -14.36 -22.01
C LYS A 83 6.30 -15.82 -21.69
N ILE A 84 5.19 -16.56 -21.71
CA ILE A 84 5.10 -17.99 -21.44
C ILE A 84 4.55 -18.69 -22.68
N GLY A 85 5.17 -19.79 -23.05
CA GLY A 85 4.78 -20.58 -24.20
C GLY A 85 4.58 -22.06 -23.86
N VAL A 86 4.68 -22.90 -24.89
CA VAL A 86 4.40 -24.32 -24.81
C VAL A 86 5.10 -25.02 -23.66
N GLY A 87 4.39 -25.91 -22.96
CA GLY A 87 4.85 -26.57 -21.74
C GLY A 87 4.98 -25.63 -20.56
N LEU A 88 4.29 -24.48 -20.57
CA LEU A 88 4.30 -23.42 -19.55
C LEU A 88 5.71 -22.84 -19.29
N GLN A 89 6.57 -22.89 -20.28
CA GLN A 89 7.95 -22.43 -20.20
C GLN A 89 8.04 -20.93 -20.49
N ALA A 90 8.78 -20.22 -19.62
CA ALA A 90 9.07 -18.81 -19.88
C ALA A 90 10.06 -18.65 -21.04
N PHE A 91 9.81 -17.61 -21.85
CA PHE A 91 10.80 -17.15 -22.83
C PHE A 91 11.97 -16.51 -22.09
N THR A 92 13.18 -16.82 -22.52
CA THR A 92 14.40 -16.19 -22.01
C THR A 92 15.28 -15.80 -23.20
N ASP A 93 16.31 -15.02 -22.99
CA ASP A 93 17.27 -14.62 -24.03
C ASP A 93 17.90 -15.84 -24.77
N THR A 94 17.96 -16.97 -24.08
CA THR A 94 18.59 -18.19 -24.60
C THR A 94 17.60 -19.30 -24.95
N LYS A 95 16.32 -19.16 -24.59
CA LYS A 95 15.31 -20.20 -24.74
C LYS A 95 14.00 -19.63 -25.25
N THR A 96 13.70 -19.86 -26.52
CA THR A 96 12.35 -19.71 -27.08
C THR A 96 11.75 -21.10 -27.18
N PRO A 97 10.61 -21.38 -26.56
CA PRO A 97 9.95 -22.68 -26.70
C PRO A 97 9.72 -23.05 -28.16
N THR A 98 10.07 -24.26 -28.54
CA THR A 98 10.24 -24.64 -29.96
C THR A 98 8.95 -24.60 -30.78
N ALA A 99 7.78 -24.76 -30.15
CA ALA A 99 6.48 -24.65 -30.84
C ALA A 99 6.09 -23.21 -31.16
N ASP A 100 6.59 -22.25 -30.36
CA ASP A 100 6.30 -20.83 -30.55
C ASP A 100 7.18 -20.18 -31.62
N ALA A 101 8.24 -20.86 -32.04
CA ALA A 101 9.10 -20.45 -33.16
C ALA A 101 8.36 -20.45 -34.53
N ALA A 102 7.17 -21.05 -34.60
CA ALA A 102 6.37 -21.08 -35.83
C ALA A 102 5.57 -19.79 -36.10
N GLY A 103 5.52 -18.84 -35.16
CA GLY A 103 5.19 -17.44 -35.43
C GLY A 103 3.72 -17.03 -35.55
N ASP A 104 2.73 -17.95 -35.50
CA ASP A 104 1.34 -17.65 -35.84
C ASP A 104 0.30 -18.03 -34.75
N VAL A 105 0.72 -18.20 -33.51
CA VAL A 105 -0.23 -18.50 -32.43
C VAL A 105 -0.76 -17.22 -31.78
N PRO A 106 -2.03 -17.15 -31.36
CA PRO A 106 -2.55 -16.00 -30.64
C PRO A 106 -1.75 -15.72 -29.35
N GLU A 107 -1.51 -14.45 -29.07
CA GLU A 107 -0.90 -13.99 -27.85
C GLU A 107 -1.94 -13.37 -26.91
N ILE A 108 -2.01 -13.85 -25.68
CA ILE A 108 -2.84 -13.32 -24.62
C ILE A 108 -1.96 -12.41 -23.76
N VAL A 109 -2.24 -11.11 -23.71
CA VAL A 109 -1.51 -10.16 -22.87
C VAL A 109 -2.35 -9.78 -21.68
N VAL A 110 -1.83 -10.04 -20.46
CA VAL A 110 -2.52 -9.80 -19.20
C VAL A 110 -1.73 -8.79 -18.37
N TYR A 111 -2.33 -7.62 -18.12
CA TYR A 111 -1.84 -6.67 -17.14
C TYR A 111 -2.42 -7.02 -15.78
N VAL A 112 -1.60 -7.29 -14.80
CA VAL A 112 -2.03 -7.79 -13.51
C VAL A 112 -1.45 -6.98 -12.36
N ASP A 113 -2.34 -6.53 -11.47
CA ASP A 113 -1.95 -6.11 -10.13
C ASP A 113 -2.41 -7.19 -9.14
N TYR A 114 -1.47 -7.77 -8.41
CA TYR A 114 -1.72 -8.90 -7.52
C TYR A 114 -2.59 -8.56 -6.29
N GLN A 115 -2.99 -7.31 -6.13
CA GLN A 115 -3.96 -6.88 -5.12
C GLN A 115 -5.32 -6.51 -5.73
N CYS A 116 -5.47 -6.56 -7.05
CA CYS A 116 -6.68 -6.10 -7.74
C CYS A 116 -7.76 -7.19 -7.79
N PRO A 117 -8.94 -6.98 -7.14
CA PRO A 117 -10.01 -7.97 -7.12
C PRO A 117 -10.56 -8.27 -8.52
N ILE A 118 -10.54 -7.30 -9.42
CA ILE A 118 -11.00 -7.50 -10.81
C ILE A 118 -10.01 -8.35 -11.60
N CYS A 119 -8.70 -8.21 -11.33
CA CYS A 119 -7.69 -9.09 -11.93
C CYS A 119 -7.93 -10.54 -11.47
N GLN A 120 -8.15 -10.76 -10.18
CA GLN A 120 -8.48 -12.08 -9.64
C GLN A 120 -9.78 -12.65 -10.25
N ALA A 121 -10.83 -11.82 -10.34
CA ALA A 121 -12.11 -12.22 -10.89
C ALA A 121 -12.03 -12.60 -12.39
N PHE A 122 -11.08 -12.07 -13.13
CA PHE A 122 -10.76 -12.51 -14.49
C PHE A 122 -9.89 -13.76 -14.48
N ASP A 123 -8.79 -13.75 -13.74
CA ASP A 123 -7.73 -14.73 -13.83
C ASP A 123 -8.18 -16.11 -13.31
N VAL A 124 -8.65 -16.17 -12.07
CA VAL A 124 -8.99 -17.44 -11.41
C VAL A 124 -9.98 -18.33 -12.21
N PRO A 125 -11.11 -17.82 -12.72
CA PRO A 125 -12.00 -18.66 -13.51
C PRO A 125 -11.48 -19.02 -14.91
N ASN A 126 -10.49 -18.28 -15.44
CA ASN A 126 -9.93 -18.53 -16.77
C ASN A 126 -8.60 -19.29 -16.73
N THR A 127 -7.98 -19.43 -15.56
CA THR A 127 -6.68 -20.07 -15.36
C THR A 127 -6.58 -21.42 -16.07
N ALA A 128 -7.50 -22.36 -15.81
CA ALA A 128 -7.44 -23.69 -16.39
C ALA A 128 -7.49 -23.68 -17.92
N GLN A 129 -8.26 -22.79 -18.51
CA GLN A 129 -8.40 -22.67 -19.95
C GLN A 129 -7.15 -22.05 -20.60
N ILE A 130 -6.65 -20.95 -20.01
CA ILE A 130 -5.44 -20.28 -20.51
C ILE A 130 -4.26 -21.23 -20.37
N ARG A 131 -4.10 -21.86 -19.21
CA ARG A 131 -3.07 -22.87 -18.96
C ARG A 131 -3.07 -23.97 -20.03
N SER A 132 -4.24 -24.53 -20.33
CA SER A 132 -4.38 -25.56 -21.36
C SER A 132 -3.96 -25.10 -22.75
N TRP A 133 -4.34 -23.86 -23.13
CA TRP A 133 -3.93 -23.31 -24.43
C TRP A 133 -2.44 -23.07 -24.53
N VAL A 134 -1.83 -22.55 -23.47
CA VAL A 134 -0.42 -22.27 -23.42
C VAL A 134 0.40 -23.57 -23.38
N ASP A 135 0.04 -24.49 -22.51
CA ASP A 135 0.73 -25.78 -22.36
C ASP A 135 0.76 -26.59 -23.67
N THR A 136 -0.33 -26.58 -24.41
CA THR A 136 -0.45 -27.24 -25.72
C THR A 136 0.14 -26.45 -26.89
N GLY A 137 0.59 -25.22 -26.69
CA GLY A 137 1.08 -24.34 -27.73
C GLY A 137 -0.01 -23.77 -28.64
N ALA A 138 -1.27 -23.79 -28.21
CA ALA A 138 -2.39 -23.19 -28.95
C ALA A 138 -2.42 -21.65 -28.81
N ALA A 139 -1.79 -21.12 -27.78
CA ALA A 139 -1.57 -19.68 -27.56
C ALA A 139 -0.29 -19.47 -26.75
N THR A 140 0.21 -18.24 -26.73
CA THR A 140 1.16 -17.76 -25.74
C THR A 140 0.46 -16.82 -24.76
N VAL A 141 0.98 -16.69 -23.53
CA VAL A 141 0.53 -15.65 -22.61
C VAL A 141 1.70 -14.78 -22.20
N GLU A 142 1.48 -13.47 -22.18
CA GLU A 142 2.41 -12.52 -21.63
C GLU A 142 1.79 -11.89 -20.37
N ILE A 143 2.40 -12.15 -19.22
CA ILE A 143 1.99 -11.56 -17.93
C ILE A 143 2.82 -10.30 -17.69
N ARG A 144 2.11 -9.19 -17.45
CA ARG A 144 2.70 -7.88 -17.16
C ARG A 144 2.34 -7.43 -15.75
N PRO A 145 3.16 -7.73 -14.74
CA PRO A 145 2.95 -7.25 -13.39
C PRO A 145 2.99 -5.71 -13.35
N ILE A 146 1.95 -5.12 -12.77
CA ILE A 146 1.84 -3.67 -12.54
C ILE A 146 1.45 -3.42 -11.09
N SER A 147 1.64 -2.19 -10.60
CA SER A 147 1.44 -1.84 -9.18
C SER A 147 0.63 -0.56 -9.01
N PHE A 148 -0.50 -0.47 -9.73
CA PHE A 148 -1.33 0.74 -9.68
C PHE A 148 -2.07 0.91 -8.34
N LEU A 149 -2.25 -0.18 -7.56
CA LEU A 149 -2.90 -0.17 -6.26
C LEU A 149 -1.95 0.13 -5.09
N ASP A 150 -0.67 0.38 -5.32
CA ASP A 150 0.28 0.75 -4.25
C ASP A 150 -0.21 1.92 -3.38
N ARG A 151 -0.94 2.86 -3.96
CA ARG A 151 -1.52 3.99 -3.23
C ARG A 151 -2.65 3.60 -2.28
N ALA A 152 -3.27 2.46 -2.51
CA ALA A 152 -4.32 1.90 -1.67
C ALA A 152 -3.76 0.95 -0.61
N SER A 153 -2.53 0.48 -0.78
CA SER A 153 -1.84 -0.43 0.15
C SER A 153 -1.01 0.34 1.18
N LEU A 154 -1.03 -0.10 2.42
CA LEU A 154 -0.28 0.55 3.51
C LEU A 154 1.24 0.33 3.41
N ASN A 155 1.69 -0.77 2.76
CA ASN A 155 3.08 -1.22 2.70
C ASN A 155 3.56 -1.51 1.27
N GLN A 156 2.96 -0.86 0.27
CA GLN A 156 3.30 -1.03 -1.15
C GLN A 156 3.23 -2.50 -1.62
N TYR A 157 2.21 -3.21 -1.17
CA TYR A 157 2.06 -4.63 -1.43
C TYR A 157 2.08 -4.98 -2.92
N SER A 158 1.39 -4.21 -3.77
CA SER A 158 1.40 -4.43 -5.23
C SER A 158 2.80 -4.41 -5.82
N SER A 159 3.64 -3.44 -5.45
CA SER A 159 5.05 -3.38 -5.87
C SER A 159 5.88 -4.52 -5.30
N ARG A 160 5.64 -4.92 -4.05
CA ARG A 160 6.37 -6.03 -3.43
C ARG A 160 6.11 -7.34 -4.14
N VAL A 161 4.86 -7.64 -4.46
CA VAL A 161 4.50 -8.86 -5.20
C VAL A 161 4.99 -8.80 -6.64
N ALA A 162 4.86 -7.65 -7.31
CA ALA A 162 5.41 -7.49 -8.65
C ALA A 162 6.94 -7.75 -8.67
N ASN A 163 7.67 -7.23 -7.68
CA ASN A 163 9.09 -7.50 -7.53
C ASN A 163 9.38 -8.99 -7.28
N ALA A 164 8.60 -9.65 -6.43
CA ALA A 164 8.74 -11.10 -6.20
C ALA A 164 8.51 -11.87 -7.51
N ALA A 165 7.48 -11.53 -8.27
CA ALA A 165 7.19 -12.13 -9.58
C ALA A 165 8.36 -11.94 -10.57
N PHE A 166 8.93 -10.74 -10.64
CA PHE A 166 10.11 -10.49 -11.48
C PHE A 166 11.36 -11.24 -10.99
N CYS A 167 11.56 -11.40 -9.69
CA CYS A 167 12.63 -12.22 -9.14
C CYS A 167 12.47 -13.68 -9.56
N VAL A 168 11.28 -14.27 -9.38
CA VAL A 168 11.00 -15.65 -9.82
C VAL A 168 11.26 -15.77 -11.33
N ALA A 169 10.71 -14.84 -12.13
CA ALA A 169 10.90 -14.87 -13.57
C ALA A 169 12.39 -14.81 -13.99
N ASN A 170 13.22 -14.06 -13.26
CA ASN A 170 14.64 -13.89 -13.59
C ASN A 170 15.48 -15.11 -13.19
N PHE A 171 15.25 -15.68 -12.02
CA PHE A 171 16.10 -16.72 -11.46
C PHE A 171 15.56 -18.14 -11.70
N GLU A 172 14.22 -18.29 -11.71
CA GLU A 172 13.52 -19.56 -11.88
C GLU A 172 12.38 -19.39 -12.90
N PRO A 173 12.69 -19.07 -14.17
CA PRO A 173 11.70 -18.67 -15.16
C PRO A 173 10.59 -19.72 -15.39
N ASP A 174 10.89 -20.99 -15.28
CA ASP A 174 9.92 -22.07 -15.48
C ASP A 174 8.93 -22.20 -14.29
N ALA A 175 9.24 -21.62 -13.09
CA ALA A 175 8.33 -21.52 -11.93
C ALA A 175 7.43 -20.28 -11.97
N PHE A 176 7.69 -19.33 -12.89
CA PHE A 176 6.99 -18.04 -12.89
C PHE A 176 5.48 -18.16 -13.08
N TYR A 177 5.03 -19.02 -14.00
CA TYR A 177 3.60 -19.13 -14.27
C TYR A 177 2.84 -19.75 -13.10
N ASP A 178 3.41 -20.76 -12.46
CA ASP A 178 2.84 -21.37 -11.26
C ASP A 178 2.85 -20.39 -10.07
N PHE A 179 3.89 -19.56 -9.92
CA PHE A 179 3.92 -18.47 -8.94
C PHE A 179 2.81 -17.46 -9.20
N HIS A 180 2.62 -17.04 -10.45
CA HIS A 180 1.56 -16.12 -10.83
C HIS A 180 0.18 -16.67 -10.43
N GLU A 181 -0.11 -17.92 -10.79
CA GLU A 181 -1.37 -18.58 -10.42
C GLU A 181 -1.53 -18.65 -8.90
N THR A 182 -0.50 -19.08 -8.17
CA THR A 182 -0.51 -19.15 -6.69
C THR A 182 -0.84 -17.79 -6.08
N MET A 183 -0.24 -16.71 -6.57
CA MET A 183 -0.53 -15.36 -6.09
C MET A 183 -1.96 -14.91 -6.38
N MET A 184 -2.52 -15.26 -7.53
CA MET A 184 -3.91 -14.93 -7.87
C MET A 184 -4.92 -15.72 -7.05
N PHE A 185 -4.66 -17.00 -6.77
CA PHE A 185 -5.52 -17.83 -5.92
C PHE A 185 -5.48 -17.39 -4.45
N ASN A 186 -4.32 -16.93 -3.97
CA ASN A 186 -4.11 -16.48 -2.59
C ASN A 186 -4.19 -14.95 -2.42
N GLN A 187 -4.89 -14.26 -3.33
CA GLN A 187 -4.97 -12.81 -3.30
C GLN A 187 -5.60 -12.30 -2.00
N THR A 188 -4.99 -11.26 -1.44
CA THR A 188 -5.50 -10.55 -0.25
C THR A 188 -6.47 -9.44 -0.64
N SER A 189 -7.24 -8.96 0.33
CA SER A 189 -8.18 -7.85 0.12
C SER A 189 -7.46 -6.58 -0.33
N GLU A 190 -8.06 -5.85 -1.28
CA GLU A 190 -7.61 -4.52 -1.68
C GLU A 190 -7.54 -3.57 -0.48
N GLY A 191 -6.51 -2.75 -0.42
CA GLY A 191 -6.30 -1.76 0.66
C GLY A 191 -5.76 -2.33 1.97
N GLY A 192 -5.53 -3.65 2.05
CA GLY A 192 -4.88 -4.30 3.19
C GLY A 192 -3.35 -4.30 3.08
N ASP A 193 -2.69 -4.79 4.13
CA ASP A 193 -1.22 -4.94 4.18
C ASP A 193 -0.70 -6.02 3.23
N GLY A 194 -1.59 -6.91 2.76
CA GLY A 194 -1.22 -8.05 1.94
C GLY A 194 -0.41 -9.11 2.70
N HIS A 195 0.20 -10.01 1.97
CA HIS A 195 1.13 -10.99 2.53
C HIS A 195 2.46 -10.34 2.91
N ASP A 196 3.10 -10.84 3.95
CA ASP A 196 4.47 -10.46 4.29
C ASP A 196 5.50 -11.12 3.35
N ASP A 197 6.77 -10.71 3.43
CA ASP A 197 7.81 -11.23 2.55
C ASP A 197 8.09 -12.72 2.76
N ASN A 198 7.91 -13.25 3.99
CA ASN A 198 8.07 -14.68 4.25
C ASN A 198 6.99 -15.50 3.54
N ALA A 199 5.74 -15.00 3.51
CA ALA A 199 4.66 -15.64 2.77
C ALA A 199 4.91 -15.58 1.25
N LEU A 200 5.39 -14.45 0.71
CA LEU A 200 5.76 -14.36 -0.71
C LEU A 200 6.87 -15.34 -1.07
N PHE A 201 7.86 -15.49 -0.19
CA PHE A 201 8.94 -16.46 -0.37
C PHE A 201 8.41 -17.92 -0.35
N ALA A 202 7.53 -18.24 0.61
CA ALA A 202 6.90 -19.57 0.68
C ALA A 202 6.06 -19.88 -0.58
N PHE A 203 5.34 -18.91 -1.13
CA PHE A 203 4.61 -19.09 -2.40
C PHE A 203 5.55 -19.29 -3.60
N ALA A 204 6.70 -18.64 -3.60
CA ALA A 204 7.71 -18.91 -4.63
C ALA A 204 8.28 -20.34 -4.52
N GLU A 205 8.58 -20.82 -3.30
CA GLU A 205 9.00 -22.19 -3.08
C GLU A 205 7.91 -23.22 -3.48
N GLU A 206 6.64 -22.96 -3.15
CA GLU A 206 5.50 -23.78 -3.56
C GLU A 206 5.39 -23.89 -5.09
N ALA A 207 5.65 -22.79 -5.79
CA ALA A 207 5.69 -22.73 -7.25
C ALA A 207 6.92 -23.40 -7.88
N GLY A 208 7.87 -23.87 -7.07
CA GLY A 208 9.08 -24.58 -7.52
C GLY A 208 10.33 -23.70 -7.65
N ALA A 209 10.28 -22.45 -7.20
CA ALA A 209 11.47 -21.60 -7.14
C ALA A 209 12.33 -21.98 -5.92
N GLY A 210 13.66 -22.04 -6.07
CA GLY A 210 14.60 -22.27 -4.98
C GLY A 210 14.88 -23.75 -4.63
N THR A 211 14.67 -24.68 -5.56
CA THR A 211 15.07 -26.09 -5.42
C THR A 211 16.49 -26.39 -5.91
#